data_de3373b82f87bddaa8b14297431ebb96
#
_entry.id   de3373b82f87bddaa8b14297431ebb96
#
_cell.length_a   1.000
_cell.length_b   1.000
_cell.length_c   1.000
_cell.angle_alpha   90.00
_cell.angle_beta   90.00
_cell.angle_gamma   90.00
#
_symmetry.space_group_name_H-M   'P 1'
#
loop_
_entity.id
_entity.type
_entity.pdbx_description
1 polymer ?
#
loop_
_entity_poly.entity_id
_entity_poly.type
_entity_poly.pdbx_seq_one_letter_code
_entity_poly.pdbx_strand_id
1 'polypeptide(L)'
;MPDMATIPFLQVDSFTREPFGGNPAAVCLLESEPPPDWMQHVAAEMNLSETAFAWPSGDGFALRWFTPVAEVDLCGHATLATAHALWETKRLAKGEPARFDTRSGRLTASQASDAIRMDFPAEPAEACAPGDLANALGSEIAWCGQNRMDFLVQLPDAASVRNCTPDLLRLAKLETRGIIVTAGSDVDEADFVSRFFCPGLGIDEDPVTGSAHCCLAPFWAERLGRTSLTGHQISRRGGVVDCELAGDRVLLGGHAVTVLAGEVLATPTGA
;
A
#
# COMPACT_ATOMS: atom_id res chain seq x y z
N MET A 1 35.65 -12.40 -13.30
CA MET A 1 35.00 -11.08 -13.11
C MET A 1 35.48 -10.58 -11.77
N PRO A 2 35.91 -9.32 -11.58
CA PRO A 2 36.14 -8.80 -10.23
C PRO A 2 34.88 -9.01 -9.39
N ASP A 3 35.09 -9.29 -8.11
CA ASP A 3 34.05 -9.46 -7.11
C ASP A 3 33.29 -8.13 -6.99
N MET A 4 32.25 -7.95 -7.84
CA MET A 4 31.42 -6.76 -7.78
C MET A 4 30.49 -6.95 -6.60
N ALA A 5 30.57 -6.03 -5.64
CA ALA A 5 29.60 -6.00 -4.57
C ALA A 5 28.19 -5.95 -5.20
N THR A 6 27.33 -6.89 -4.85
CA THR A 6 25.95 -6.96 -5.35
C THR A 6 24.99 -6.62 -4.21
N ILE A 7 23.85 -6.08 -4.55
CA ILE A 7 22.82 -5.74 -3.55
C ILE A 7 21.66 -6.71 -3.73
N PRO A 8 21.36 -7.54 -2.71
CA PRO A 8 20.24 -8.45 -2.78
C PRO A 8 18.90 -7.68 -2.83
N PHE A 9 17.99 -8.14 -3.68
CA PHE A 9 16.61 -7.68 -3.67
C PHE A 9 15.63 -8.84 -3.68
N LEU A 10 14.45 -8.58 -3.14
CA LEU A 10 13.29 -9.45 -3.24
C LEU A 10 12.15 -8.66 -3.89
N GLN A 11 11.37 -9.30 -4.74
CA GLN A 11 10.07 -8.78 -5.13
C GLN A 11 9.01 -9.53 -4.34
N VAL A 12 8.21 -8.77 -3.61
CA VAL A 12 7.22 -9.28 -2.66
C VAL A 12 5.85 -8.76 -3.04
N ASP A 13 4.89 -9.66 -3.18
CA ASP A 13 3.48 -9.33 -3.34
C ASP A 13 2.85 -9.18 -1.95
N SER A 14 2.39 -7.99 -1.61
CA SER A 14 1.78 -7.63 -0.33
C SER A 14 0.27 -7.75 -0.37
N PHE A 15 -0.36 -8.06 0.78
CA PHE A 15 -1.80 -8.24 0.96
C PHE A 15 -2.38 -9.41 0.17
N THR A 16 -1.60 -10.47 0.00
CA THR A 16 -2.01 -11.71 -0.66
C THR A 16 -1.33 -12.93 -0.03
N ARG A 17 -1.98 -14.09 -0.15
CA ARG A 17 -1.39 -15.41 0.16
C ARG A 17 -0.88 -16.11 -1.09
N GLU A 18 -1.28 -15.64 -2.27
CA GLU A 18 -0.98 -16.26 -3.55
C GLU A 18 -0.02 -15.38 -4.37
N PRO A 19 0.98 -15.97 -5.02
CA PRO A 19 1.84 -15.26 -5.97
C PRO A 19 1.02 -14.59 -7.07
N PHE A 20 1.51 -13.42 -7.53
CA PHE A 20 0.91 -12.63 -8.62
C PHE A 20 -0.42 -11.94 -8.28
N GLY A 21 -0.88 -12.04 -7.03
CA GLY A 21 -1.92 -11.21 -6.43
C GLY A 21 -1.33 -10.02 -5.68
N GLY A 22 -2.16 -9.28 -4.93
CA GLY A 22 -1.72 -8.19 -4.06
C GLY A 22 -1.01 -7.05 -4.76
N ASN A 23 -0.27 -6.26 -3.98
CA ASN A 23 0.50 -5.12 -4.47
C ASN A 23 2.01 -5.44 -4.44
N PRO A 24 2.68 -5.48 -5.61
CA PRO A 24 4.09 -5.84 -5.69
C PRO A 24 4.99 -4.67 -5.27
N ALA A 25 6.02 -4.97 -4.49
CA ALA A 25 7.12 -4.06 -4.20
C ALA A 25 8.45 -4.77 -4.36
N ALA A 26 9.46 -4.09 -4.91
CA ALA A 26 10.84 -4.51 -4.79
C ALA A 26 11.39 -4.04 -3.44
N VAL A 27 12.17 -4.88 -2.78
CA VAL A 27 12.82 -4.58 -1.49
C VAL A 27 14.31 -4.82 -1.63
N CYS A 28 15.09 -3.75 -1.56
CA CYS A 28 16.56 -3.80 -1.53
C CYS A 28 17.03 -3.71 -0.07
N LEU A 29 17.75 -4.72 0.39
CA LEU A 29 18.30 -4.78 1.76
C LEU A 29 19.80 -4.43 1.71
N LEU A 30 20.14 -3.25 2.25
CA LEU A 30 21.48 -2.68 2.19
C LEU A 30 22.17 -2.74 3.56
N GLU A 31 23.50 -2.49 3.56
CA GLU A 31 24.30 -2.40 4.80
C GLU A 31 24.41 -0.96 5.32
N SER A 32 24.24 0.03 4.45
CA SER A 32 24.31 1.46 4.76
C SER A 32 23.45 2.28 3.80
N GLU A 33 23.25 3.56 4.10
CA GLU A 33 22.45 4.48 3.27
C GLU A 33 23.09 4.68 1.89
N PRO A 34 22.35 4.38 0.80
CA PRO A 34 22.84 4.64 -0.55
C PRO A 34 22.51 6.06 -1.00
N PRO A 35 23.18 6.59 -2.06
CA PRO A 35 22.82 7.87 -2.64
C PRO A 35 21.35 7.91 -3.13
N PRO A 36 20.60 9.00 -2.89
CA PRO A 36 19.21 9.12 -3.33
C PRO A 36 19.02 8.91 -4.83
N ASP A 37 19.90 9.44 -5.66
CA ASP A 37 19.84 9.31 -7.11
C ASP A 37 19.96 7.84 -7.55
N TRP A 38 20.78 7.05 -6.86
CA TRP A 38 20.89 5.63 -7.12
C TRP A 38 19.59 4.88 -6.79
N MET A 39 18.97 5.20 -5.65
CA MET A 39 17.67 4.61 -5.27
C MET A 39 16.60 4.94 -6.31
N GLN A 40 16.57 6.18 -6.79
CA GLN A 40 15.62 6.60 -7.81
C GLN A 40 15.85 5.87 -9.14
N HIS A 41 17.11 5.68 -9.56
CA HIS A 41 17.42 4.92 -10.79
C HIS A 41 17.01 3.45 -10.68
N VAL A 42 17.29 2.81 -9.53
CA VAL A 42 16.87 1.43 -9.30
C VAL A 42 15.34 1.31 -9.29
N ALA A 43 14.63 2.24 -8.66
CA ALA A 43 13.17 2.22 -8.65
C ALA A 43 12.58 2.41 -10.06
N ALA A 44 13.18 3.29 -10.89
CA ALA A 44 12.79 3.46 -12.28
C ALA A 44 13.01 2.18 -13.11
N GLU A 45 14.14 1.48 -12.89
CA GLU A 45 14.46 0.23 -13.58
C GLU A 45 13.54 -0.92 -13.16
N MET A 46 13.22 -1.02 -11.87
CA MET A 46 12.26 -2.03 -11.34
C MET A 46 10.86 -1.83 -11.90
N ASN A 47 10.47 -0.59 -12.15
CA ASN A 47 9.18 -0.20 -12.75
C ASN A 47 7.96 -0.86 -12.06
N LEU A 48 8.01 -0.95 -10.74
CA LEU A 48 6.92 -1.35 -9.86
C LEU A 48 6.26 -0.11 -9.24
N SER A 49 5.11 -0.27 -8.58
CA SER A 49 4.46 0.82 -7.86
C SER A 49 5.46 1.53 -6.95
N GLU A 50 6.16 0.77 -6.09
CA GLU A 50 7.27 1.27 -5.29
C GLU A 50 8.41 0.25 -5.16
N THR A 51 9.61 0.79 -5.00
CA THR A 51 10.81 0.07 -4.54
C THR A 51 11.20 0.59 -3.17
N ALA A 52 11.32 -0.32 -2.21
CA ALA A 52 11.76 -0.05 -0.86
C ALA A 52 13.26 -0.28 -0.69
N PHE A 53 13.92 0.63 0.03
CA PHE A 53 15.33 0.54 0.39
C PHE A 53 15.45 0.58 1.91
N ALA A 54 16.03 -0.47 2.50
CA ALA A 54 16.18 -0.59 3.94
C ALA A 54 17.62 -0.91 4.33
N TRP A 55 18.10 -0.23 5.39
CA TRP A 55 19.42 -0.45 5.98
C TRP A 55 19.37 -0.30 7.50
N PRO A 56 20.31 -0.92 8.26
CA PRO A 56 20.34 -0.82 9.71
C PRO A 56 20.42 0.64 10.19
N SER A 57 19.60 1.02 11.16
CA SER A 57 19.58 2.34 11.78
C SER A 57 19.12 2.23 13.24
N GLY A 58 19.97 2.67 14.18
CA GLY A 58 19.62 2.63 15.59
C GLY A 58 19.25 1.25 16.11
N ASP A 59 18.02 1.13 16.64
CA ASP A 59 17.42 -0.13 17.12
C ASP A 59 16.46 -0.78 16.10
N GLY A 60 16.59 -0.39 14.82
CA GLY A 60 15.76 -0.88 13.73
C GLY A 60 16.42 -0.65 12.37
N PHE A 61 15.64 -0.18 11.43
CA PHE A 61 16.06 0.05 10.05
C PHE A 61 15.60 1.43 9.59
N ALA A 62 16.41 2.15 8.85
CA ALA A 62 15.93 3.24 8.02
C ALA A 62 15.19 2.64 6.82
N LEU A 63 14.12 3.31 6.36
CA LEU A 63 13.30 2.84 5.25
C LEU A 63 12.87 4.01 4.39
N ARG A 64 13.13 3.90 3.08
CA ARG A 64 12.71 4.87 2.07
C ARG A 64 12.04 4.17 0.90
N TRP A 65 11.07 4.83 0.29
CA TRP A 65 10.30 4.29 -0.83
C TRP A 65 10.35 5.22 -2.02
N PHE A 66 10.53 4.63 -3.18
CA PHE A 66 10.60 5.35 -4.45
C PHE A 66 9.63 4.73 -5.45
N THR A 67 8.79 5.56 -6.05
CA THR A 67 8.10 5.23 -7.30
C THR A 67 9.11 5.31 -8.46
N PRO A 68 8.77 4.89 -9.68
CA PRO A 68 9.65 5.09 -10.84
C PRO A 68 10.07 6.54 -11.09
N VAL A 69 9.35 7.52 -10.54
CA VAL A 69 9.56 8.96 -10.84
C VAL A 69 9.92 9.82 -9.63
N ALA A 70 9.61 9.40 -8.41
CA ALA A 70 9.83 10.22 -7.22
C ALA A 70 9.88 9.39 -5.94
N GLU A 71 10.54 9.95 -4.90
CA GLU A 71 10.46 9.45 -3.53
C GLU A 71 9.11 9.80 -2.91
N VAL A 72 8.54 8.89 -2.11
CA VAL A 72 7.31 9.10 -1.35
C VAL A 72 7.56 8.97 0.15
N ASP A 73 6.81 9.75 0.94
CA ASP A 73 7.04 9.84 2.39
C ASP A 73 6.39 8.68 3.17
N LEU A 74 5.44 7.97 2.58
CA LEU A 74 4.74 6.85 3.21
C LEU A 74 4.24 5.84 2.16
N CYS A 75 4.51 4.55 2.41
CA CYS A 75 4.01 3.46 1.58
C CYS A 75 3.72 2.21 2.43
N GLY A 76 2.43 1.88 2.62
CA GLY A 76 2.01 0.77 3.48
C GLY A 76 2.40 -0.60 2.94
N HIS A 77 2.10 -0.89 1.65
CA HIS A 77 2.36 -2.21 1.08
C HIS A 77 3.86 -2.51 0.98
N ALA A 78 4.68 -1.51 0.62
CA ALA A 78 6.14 -1.68 0.56
C ALA A 78 6.78 -1.77 1.96
N THR A 79 6.17 -1.18 3.00
CA THR A 79 6.55 -1.41 4.41
C THR A 79 6.28 -2.84 4.82
N LEU A 80 5.09 -3.38 4.49
CA LEU A 80 4.72 -4.76 4.74
C LEU A 80 5.68 -5.72 4.02
N ALA A 81 5.97 -5.46 2.74
CA ALA A 81 6.94 -6.21 1.94
C ALA A 81 8.34 -6.21 2.58
N THR A 82 8.79 -5.04 3.07
CA THR A 82 10.10 -4.90 3.71
C THR A 82 10.17 -5.69 5.02
N ALA A 83 9.13 -5.63 5.86
CA ALA A 83 9.07 -6.42 7.08
C ALA A 83 9.14 -7.92 6.78
N HIS A 84 8.36 -8.39 5.79
CA HIS A 84 8.40 -9.76 5.32
C HIS A 84 9.82 -10.17 4.87
N ALA A 85 10.47 -9.35 4.03
CA ALA A 85 11.81 -9.60 3.51
C ALA A 85 12.86 -9.69 4.63
N LEU A 86 12.77 -8.84 5.67
CA LEU A 86 13.70 -8.87 6.81
C LEU A 86 13.59 -10.18 7.60
N TRP A 87 12.37 -10.68 7.85
CA TRP A 87 12.18 -11.97 8.53
C TRP A 87 12.57 -13.17 7.66
N GLU A 88 12.22 -13.15 6.37
CA GLU A 88 12.53 -14.23 5.44
C GLU A 88 14.03 -14.40 5.25
N THR A 89 14.76 -13.28 5.11
CA THR A 89 16.24 -13.28 4.96
C THR A 89 16.98 -13.42 6.29
N LYS A 90 16.26 -13.51 7.43
CA LYS A 90 16.82 -13.62 8.77
C LYS A 90 17.67 -12.41 9.20
N ARG A 91 17.52 -11.25 8.55
CA ARG A 91 18.11 -9.99 9.02
C ARG A 91 17.42 -9.48 10.30
N LEU A 92 16.18 -9.93 10.52
CA LEU A 92 15.45 -9.76 11.76
C LEU A 92 14.94 -11.13 12.24
N ALA A 93 15.05 -11.41 13.53
CA ALA A 93 14.61 -12.68 14.08
C ALA A 93 13.06 -12.79 14.00
N LYS A 94 12.57 -14.00 13.77
CA LYS A 94 11.13 -14.25 13.73
C LYS A 94 10.49 -13.89 15.08
N GLY A 95 9.41 -13.10 15.04
CA GLY A 95 8.70 -12.63 16.24
C GLY A 95 9.24 -11.31 16.82
N GLU A 96 10.41 -10.82 16.36
CA GLU A 96 10.84 -9.46 16.67
C GLU A 96 10.10 -8.45 15.80
N PRO A 97 9.61 -7.32 16.35
CA PRO A 97 8.96 -6.29 15.53
C PRO A 97 9.97 -5.59 14.63
N ALA A 98 9.63 -5.42 13.37
CA ALA A 98 10.37 -4.59 12.44
C ALA A 98 10.07 -3.11 12.71
N ARG A 99 11.08 -2.35 13.12
CA ARG A 99 10.98 -0.91 13.38
C ARG A 99 11.66 -0.16 12.28
N PHE A 100 10.95 0.81 11.72
CA PHE A 100 11.42 1.59 10.59
C PHE A 100 11.45 3.07 10.92
N ASP A 101 12.61 3.70 10.78
CA ASP A 101 12.75 5.15 10.80
C ASP A 101 12.54 5.67 9.39
N THR A 102 11.50 6.49 9.20
CA THR A 102 11.06 6.99 7.89
C THR A 102 10.91 8.51 7.92
N ARG A 103 10.70 9.14 6.75
CA ARG A 103 10.41 10.57 6.67
C ARG A 103 9.09 10.96 7.34
N SER A 104 8.12 10.06 7.39
CA SER A 104 6.83 10.29 8.07
C SER A 104 6.84 9.87 9.55
N GLY A 105 8.02 9.58 10.11
CA GLY A 105 8.19 9.14 11.49
C GLY A 105 8.43 7.64 11.60
N ARG A 106 8.35 7.13 12.83
CA ARG A 106 8.62 5.73 13.12
C ARG A 106 7.41 4.86 12.82
N LEU A 107 7.60 3.84 11.98
CA LEU A 107 6.63 2.80 11.70
C LEU A 107 7.05 1.49 12.36
N THR A 108 6.08 0.66 12.72
CA THR A 108 6.34 -0.67 13.27
C THR A 108 5.46 -1.70 12.57
N ALA A 109 6.08 -2.78 12.14
CA ALA A 109 5.38 -3.97 11.67
C ALA A 109 5.67 -5.13 12.64
N SER A 110 4.64 -5.92 12.95
CA SER A 110 4.74 -7.07 13.84
C SER A 110 4.10 -8.29 13.21
N GLN A 111 4.60 -9.48 13.57
CA GLN A 111 3.96 -10.73 13.20
C GLN A 111 2.82 -11.03 14.18
N ALA A 112 1.61 -11.23 13.67
CA ALA A 112 0.45 -11.67 14.44
C ALA A 112 -0.10 -12.95 13.80
N SER A 113 0.17 -14.08 14.43
CA SER A 113 -0.08 -15.42 13.85
C SER A 113 0.68 -15.59 12.53
N ASP A 114 -0.01 -15.59 11.40
CA ASP A 114 0.54 -15.70 10.05
C ASP A 114 0.46 -14.40 9.23
N ALA A 115 -0.15 -13.36 9.81
CA ALA A 115 -0.27 -12.04 9.19
C ALA A 115 0.77 -11.05 9.71
N ILE A 116 1.08 -10.05 8.92
CA ILE A 116 1.89 -8.89 9.28
C ILE A 116 0.94 -7.76 9.63
N ARG A 117 1.11 -7.16 10.81
CA ARG A 117 0.30 -6.03 11.29
C ARG A 117 1.13 -4.75 11.34
N MET A 118 0.53 -3.66 10.91
CA MET A 118 1.10 -2.31 10.96
C MET A 118 0.08 -1.36 11.56
N ASP A 119 0.55 -0.35 12.27
CA ASP A 119 -0.28 0.64 12.97
C ASP A 119 -0.18 2.00 12.27
N PHE A 120 -1.32 2.54 11.83
CA PHE A 120 -1.43 3.81 11.14
C PHE A 120 -2.49 4.72 11.78
N PRO A 121 -2.41 6.06 11.59
CA PRO A 121 -3.51 6.94 11.95
C PRO A 121 -4.77 6.63 11.14
N ALA A 122 -5.93 6.71 11.77
CA ALA A 122 -7.21 6.72 11.07
C ALA A 122 -7.33 8.02 10.25
N GLU A 123 -7.85 7.92 9.04
CA GLU A 123 -8.03 9.04 8.11
C GLU A 123 -9.52 9.14 7.69
N PRO A 124 -10.43 9.44 8.63
CA PRO A 124 -11.86 9.46 8.32
C PRO A 124 -12.18 10.52 7.27
N ALA A 125 -13.15 10.21 6.40
CA ALA A 125 -13.64 11.14 5.41
C ALA A 125 -14.86 11.92 5.93
N GLU A 126 -14.87 13.22 5.68
CA GLU A 126 -16.02 14.09 5.93
C GLU A 126 -16.91 14.17 4.69
N ALA A 127 -18.23 14.16 4.88
CA ALA A 127 -19.19 14.22 3.77
C ALA A 127 -18.98 15.48 2.92
N CYS A 128 -18.98 15.32 1.62
CA CYS A 128 -18.84 16.42 0.68
C CYS A 128 -19.72 16.22 -0.57
N ALA A 129 -19.86 17.27 -1.35
CA ALA A 129 -20.57 17.17 -2.64
C ALA A 129 -19.71 16.39 -3.65
N PRO A 130 -20.29 15.45 -4.42
CA PRO A 130 -19.53 14.62 -5.36
C PRO A 130 -19.00 15.39 -6.58
N GLY A 131 -19.45 16.60 -6.85
CA GLY A 131 -19.04 17.38 -8.01
C GLY A 131 -19.19 16.60 -9.33
N ASP A 132 -18.12 16.48 -10.12
CA ASP A 132 -18.12 15.72 -11.37
C ASP A 132 -17.79 14.22 -11.20
N LEU A 133 -17.61 13.73 -9.96
CA LEU A 133 -17.23 12.33 -9.69
C LEU A 133 -18.20 11.30 -10.27
N ALA A 134 -19.53 11.56 -10.20
CA ALA A 134 -20.53 10.65 -10.77
C ALA A 134 -20.34 10.46 -12.28
N ASN A 135 -20.08 11.54 -13.01
CA ASN A 135 -19.79 11.49 -14.44
C ASN A 135 -18.44 10.83 -14.74
N ALA A 136 -17.42 11.14 -13.92
CA ALA A 136 -16.09 10.60 -14.09
C ALA A 136 -16.02 9.09 -13.77
N LEU A 137 -16.79 8.62 -12.79
CA LEU A 137 -16.88 7.19 -12.44
C LEU A 137 -17.87 6.42 -13.33
N GLY A 138 -18.78 7.12 -14.02
CA GLY A 138 -19.83 6.49 -14.82
C GLY A 138 -20.82 5.66 -13.98
N SER A 139 -21.01 6.03 -12.71
CA SER A 139 -21.81 5.29 -11.73
C SER A 139 -22.63 6.22 -10.85
N GLU A 140 -23.76 5.72 -10.38
CA GLU A 140 -24.53 6.38 -9.31
C GLU A 140 -23.72 6.37 -8.01
N ILE A 141 -23.74 7.48 -7.27
CA ILE A 141 -23.05 7.64 -6.00
C ILE A 141 -24.08 7.61 -4.87
N ALA A 142 -23.95 6.62 -3.98
CA ALA A 142 -24.77 6.50 -2.79
C ALA A 142 -24.31 7.45 -1.66
N TRP A 143 -22.99 7.68 -1.54
CA TRP A 143 -22.41 8.62 -0.60
C TRP A 143 -21.05 9.10 -1.09
N CYS A 144 -20.69 10.34 -0.76
CA CYS A 144 -19.39 10.92 -1.08
C CYS A 144 -18.83 11.67 0.12
N GLY A 145 -17.53 11.53 0.34
CA GLY A 145 -16.76 12.30 1.30
C GLY A 145 -15.33 12.49 0.84
N GLN A 146 -14.60 13.28 1.60
CA GLN A 146 -13.19 13.56 1.34
C GLN A 146 -12.44 13.58 2.66
N ASN A 147 -11.26 12.96 2.69
CA ASN A 147 -10.31 13.14 3.75
C ASN A 147 -9.20 14.11 3.29
N ARG A 148 -8.14 14.21 4.06
CA ARG A 148 -6.97 15.05 3.77
C ARG A 148 -6.29 14.73 2.42
N MET A 149 -6.46 13.52 1.89
CA MET A 149 -5.73 13.01 0.72
C MET A 149 -6.63 12.63 -0.45
N ASP A 150 -7.77 11.97 -0.15
CA ASP A 150 -8.54 11.23 -1.13
C ASP A 150 -10.03 11.54 -1.06
N PHE A 151 -10.71 11.40 -2.17
CA PHE A 151 -12.16 11.22 -2.15
C PHE A 151 -12.51 9.78 -1.77
N LEU A 152 -13.55 9.62 -0.94
CA LEU A 152 -14.20 8.35 -0.64
C LEU A 152 -15.60 8.35 -1.25
N VAL A 153 -15.84 7.41 -2.15
CA VAL A 153 -17.11 7.30 -2.90
C VAL A 153 -17.72 5.93 -2.64
N GLN A 154 -18.89 5.91 -2.00
CA GLN A 154 -19.67 4.69 -1.88
C GLN A 154 -20.60 4.56 -3.09
N LEU A 155 -20.51 3.43 -3.79
CA LEU A 155 -21.43 3.02 -4.84
C LEU A 155 -22.57 2.15 -4.24
N PRO A 156 -23.66 1.93 -5.01
CA PRO A 156 -24.82 1.19 -4.49
C PRO A 156 -24.51 -0.23 -4.02
N ASP A 157 -23.63 -0.94 -4.71
CA ASP A 157 -23.32 -2.36 -4.46
C ASP A 157 -21.93 -2.77 -4.96
N ALA A 158 -21.49 -3.99 -4.59
CA ALA A 158 -20.21 -4.56 -5.00
C ALA A 158 -20.13 -4.75 -6.52
N ALA A 159 -21.22 -5.02 -7.21
CA ALA A 159 -21.24 -5.16 -8.67
C ALA A 159 -20.91 -3.83 -9.35
N SER A 160 -21.43 -2.72 -8.83
CA SER A 160 -21.13 -1.36 -9.29
C SER A 160 -19.64 -1.03 -9.12
N VAL A 161 -19.02 -1.40 -7.99
CA VAL A 161 -17.57 -1.23 -7.77
C VAL A 161 -16.77 -2.08 -8.76
N ARG A 162 -17.14 -3.34 -8.94
CA ARG A 162 -16.46 -4.29 -9.83
C ARG A 162 -16.50 -3.84 -11.29
N ASN A 163 -17.63 -3.32 -11.74
CA ASN A 163 -17.87 -2.89 -13.12
C ASN A 163 -17.52 -1.42 -13.36
N CYS A 164 -17.06 -0.67 -12.36
CA CYS A 164 -16.67 0.72 -12.50
C CYS A 164 -15.53 0.84 -13.53
N THR A 165 -15.78 1.61 -14.58
CA THR A 165 -14.82 1.94 -15.65
C THR A 165 -14.70 3.46 -15.74
N PRO A 166 -13.87 4.08 -14.90
CA PRO A 166 -13.80 5.52 -14.79
C PRO A 166 -13.16 6.17 -16.02
N ASP A 167 -13.57 7.40 -16.32
CA ASP A 167 -12.83 8.30 -17.21
C ASP A 167 -11.59 8.82 -16.48
N LEU A 168 -10.46 8.13 -16.68
CA LEU A 168 -9.19 8.43 -16.00
C LEU A 168 -8.69 9.85 -16.33
N LEU A 169 -8.98 10.38 -17.52
CA LEU A 169 -8.60 11.75 -17.88
C LEU A 169 -9.40 12.79 -17.12
N ARG A 170 -10.65 12.49 -16.77
CA ARG A 170 -11.44 13.36 -15.86
C ARG A 170 -10.95 13.24 -14.43
N LEU A 171 -10.71 12.02 -13.94
CA LEU A 171 -10.19 11.81 -12.59
C LEU A 171 -8.84 12.50 -12.37
N ALA A 172 -7.94 12.46 -13.36
CA ALA A 172 -6.63 13.12 -13.29
C ALA A 172 -6.68 14.64 -13.14
N LYS A 173 -7.82 15.29 -13.43
CA LYS A 173 -8.01 16.75 -13.28
C LYS A 173 -8.53 17.16 -11.90
N LEU A 174 -8.90 16.20 -11.06
CA LEU A 174 -9.37 16.48 -9.72
C LEU A 174 -8.20 16.84 -8.81
N GLU A 175 -8.38 17.84 -7.97
CA GLU A 175 -7.39 18.22 -6.95
C GLU A 175 -7.44 17.25 -5.77
N THR A 176 -6.92 16.05 -5.97
CA THR A 176 -6.88 14.96 -4.98
C THR A 176 -5.74 14.01 -5.30
N ARG A 177 -5.24 13.30 -4.30
CA ARG A 177 -4.29 12.21 -4.51
C ARG A 177 -4.93 11.05 -5.26
N GLY A 178 -6.13 10.65 -4.82
CA GLY A 178 -6.83 9.52 -5.40
C GLY A 178 -8.31 9.45 -5.06
N ILE A 179 -8.98 8.49 -5.64
CA ILE A 179 -10.39 8.22 -5.46
C ILE A 179 -10.57 6.78 -4.98
N ILE A 180 -11.04 6.64 -3.73
CA ILE A 180 -11.44 5.37 -3.13
C ILE A 180 -12.88 5.12 -3.54
N VAL A 181 -13.13 4.03 -4.25
CA VAL A 181 -14.50 3.59 -4.60
C VAL A 181 -14.81 2.34 -3.80
N THR A 182 -15.97 2.28 -3.11
CA THR A 182 -16.30 1.19 -2.21
C THR A 182 -17.80 0.86 -2.18
N ALA A 183 -18.10 -0.36 -1.77
CA ALA A 183 -19.45 -0.82 -1.42
C ALA A 183 -19.38 -1.96 -0.38
N GLY A 184 -20.51 -2.30 0.23
CA GLY A 184 -20.60 -3.52 1.01
C GLY A 184 -20.28 -4.75 0.16
N SER A 185 -19.65 -5.76 0.77
CA SER A 185 -19.31 -7.00 0.07
C SER A 185 -20.56 -7.83 -0.27
N ASP A 186 -20.46 -8.58 -1.35
CA ASP A 186 -21.42 -9.60 -1.78
C ASP A 186 -20.90 -11.03 -1.56
N VAL A 187 -19.78 -11.18 -0.83
CA VAL A 187 -19.19 -12.45 -0.42
C VAL A 187 -18.92 -12.46 1.08
N ASP A 188 -19.02 -13.65 1.70
CA ASP A 188 -18.93 -13.80 3.16
C ASP A 188 -17.51 -13.57 3.72
N GLU A 189 -16.48 -13.71 2.88
CA GLU A 189 -15.07 -13.58 3.27
C GLU A 189 -14.60 -12.13 3.44
N ALA A 190 -15.42 -11.16 3.03
CA ALA A 190 -15.10 -9.73 3.15
C ALA A 190 -16.31 -8.93 3.62
N ASP A 191 -16.07 -7.84 4.32
CA ASP A 191 -17.09 -6.91 4.81
C ASP A 191 -17.43 -5.84 3.79
N PHE A 192 -16.41 -5.42 3.06
CA PHE A 192 -16.54 -4.43 2.00
C PHE A 192 -15.57 -4.74 0.86
N VAL A 193 -15.91 -4.20 -0.31
CA VAL A 193 -15.03 -4.19 -1.48
C VAL A 193 -14.59 -2.77 -1.79
N SER A 194 -13.41 -2.62 -2.38
CA SER A 194 -12.89 -1.33 -2.79
C SER A 194 -12.07 -1.40 -4.07
N ARG A 195 -11.87 -0.23 -4.70
CA ARG A 195 -10.86 0.04 -5.73
C ARG A 195 -10.27 1.42 -5.48
N PHE A 196 -9.04 1.64 -5.93
CA PHE A 196 -8.36 2.91 -5.74
C PHE A 196 -7.78 3.41 -7.07
N PHE A 197 -8.23 4.58 -7.52
CA PHE A 197 -7.80 5.22 -8.75
C PHE A 197 -6.98 6.47 -8.43
N CYS A 198 -5.77 6.58 -9.01
CA CYS A 198 -4.89 7.73 -8.80
C CYS A 198 -4.17 8.18 -10.09
N PRO A 199 -4.91 8.43 -11.20
CA PRO A 199 -4.31 8.76 -12.48
C PRO A 199 -3.53 10.08 -12.45
N GLY A 200 -3.82 10.99 -11.53
CA GLY A 200 -3.04 12.22 -11.29
C GLY A 200 -1.60 11.96 -10.84
N LEU A 201 -1.31 10.76 -10.31
CA LEU A 201 0.04 10.32 -9.93
C LEU A 201 0.71 9.44 -11.01
N GLY A 202 0.06 9.26 -12.16
CA GLY A 202 0.56 8.40 -13.24
C GLY A 202 0.24 6.91 -13.06
N ILE A 203 -0.60 6.55 -12.11
CA ILE A 203 -1.06 5.18 -11.84
C ILE A 203 -2.57 5.15 -12.02
N ASP A 204 -3.04 4.47 -13.06
CA ASP A 204 -4.47 4.38 -13.36
C ASP A 204 -5.27 3.78 -12.20
N GLU A 205 -4.81 2.65 -11.66
CA GLU A 205 -5.39 1.96 -10.51
C GLU A 205 -4.30 1.30 -9.67
N ASP A 206 -4.26 1.58 -8.37
CA ASP A 206 -3.34 0.92 -7.44
C ASP A 206 -3.90 -0.45 -7.01
N PRO A 207 -3.09 -1.52 -7.06
CA PRO A 207 -3.56 -2.87 -6.79
C PRO A 207 -4.16 -3.09 -5.39
N VAL A 208 -3.47 -2.64 -4.34
CA VAL A 208 -3.95 -2.66 -2.94
C VAL A 208 -3.33 -1.50 -2.17
N THR A 209 -4.19 -0.66 -1.62
CA THR A 209 -3.81 0.64 -1.05
C THR A 209 -4.00 0.66 0.46
N GLY A 210 -2.93 0.50 1.22
CA GLY A 210 -3.00 0.51 2.70
C GLY A 210 -3.60 1.82 3.24
N SER A 211 -3.18 2.97 2.74
CA SER A 211 -3.69 4.27 3.18
C SER A 211 -5.18 4.47 2.89
N ALA A 212 -5.71 3.89 1.81
CA ALA A 212 -7.15 3.90 1.55
C ALA A 212 -7.92 3.12 2.64
N HIS A 213 -7.33 2.05 3.16
CA HIS A 213 -7.94 1.26 4.24
C HIS A 213 -7.91 1.98 5.59
N CYS A 214 -7.00 2.95 5.81
CA CYS A 214 -7.07 3.86 6.95
C CYS A 214 -8.29 4.80 6.89
N CYS A 215 -8.85 5.03 5.70
CA CYS A 215 -10.11 5.76 5.50
C CYS A 215 -11.33 4.82 5.50
N LEU A 216 -11.22 3.66 4.86
CA LEU A 216 -12.30 2.68 4.76
C LEU A 216 -12.67 2.05 6.10
N ALA A 217 -11.67 1.81 6.98
CA ALA A 217 -11.92 1.19 8.28
C ALA A 217 -12.87 2.01 9.17
N PRO A 218 -12.67 3.30 9.46
CA PRO A 218 -13.63 4.08 10.23
C PRO A 218 -14.98 4.22 9.52
N PHE A 219 -14.99 4.36 8.18
CA PHE A 219 -16.19 4.47 7.39
C PHE A 219 -17.10 3.25 7.49
N TRP A 220 -16.54 2.05 7.36
CA TRP A 220 -17.28 0.80 7.43
C TRP A 220 -17.54 0.34 8.87
N ALA A 221 -16.65 0.67 9.82
CA ALA A 221 -16.86 0.38 11.23
C ALA A 221 -18.13 1.05 11.77
N GLU A 222 -18.36 2.32 11.42
CA GLU A 222 -19.58 3.05 11.77
C GLU A 222 -20.83 2.39 11.18
N ARG A 223 -20.78 1.99 9.91
CA ARG A 223 -21.95 1.43 9.18
C ARG A 223 -22.30 0.01 9.60
N LEU A 224 -21.29 -0.78 9.94
CA LEU A 224 -21.47 -2.19 10.32
C LEU A 224 -21.54 -2.40 11.84
N GLY A 225 -21.28 -1.35 12.65
CA GLY A 225 -21.33 -1.42 14.11
C GLY A 225 -20.27 -2.32 14.72
N ARG A 226 -19.10 -2.47 14.08
CA ARG A 226 -17.97 -3.27 14.56
C ARG A 226 -16.64 -2.69 14.10
N THR A 227 -15.57 -2.95 14.87
CA THR A 227 -14.25 -2.36 14.65
C THR A 227 -13.27 -3.27 13.92
N SER A 228 -13.54 -4.58 13.88
CA SER A 228 -12.71 -5.55 13.14
C SER A 228 -13.40 -5.90 11.84
N LEU A 229 -12.72 -5.66 10.73
CA LEU A 229 -13.25 -5.71 9.37
C LEU A 229 -12.24 -6.35 8.43
N THR A 230 -12.72 -7.01 7.39
CA THR A 230 -11.92 -7.49 6.27
C THR A 230 -12.32 -6.75 5.00
N GLY A 231 -11.40 -5.99 4.42
CA GLY A 231 -11.55 -5.33 3.14
C GLY A 231 -10.98 -6.15 1.99
N HIS A 232 -11.68 -6.22 0.87
CA HIS A 232 -11.18 -6.79 -0.37
C HIS A 232 -11.03 -5.69 -1.41
N GLN A 233 -9.81 -5.27 -1.72
CA GLN A 233 -9.56 -4.38 -2.84
C GLN A 233 -9.56 -5.22 -4.12
N ILE A 234 -10.59 -5.03 -4.95
CA ILE A 234 -10.91 -5.86 -6.12
C ILE A 234 -10.34 -5.29 -7.43
N SER A 235 -9.12 -4.78 -7.37
CA SER A 235 -8.35 -4.45 -8.56
C SER A 235 -8.07 -5.69 -9.42
N ARG A 236 -7.42 -5.51 -10.56
CA ARG A 236 -7.03 -6.65 -11.43
C ARG A 236 -6.18 -7.70 -10.69
N ARG A 237 -5.32 -7.30 -9.74
CA ARG A 237 -4.51 -8.22 -8.95
C ARG A 237 -5.23 -8.70 -7.70
N GLY A 238 -6.10 -7.86 -7.16
CA GLY A 238 -6.83 -8.10 -5.94
C GLY A 238 -5.94 -8.18 -4.70
N GLY A 239 -6.55 -8.07 -3.52
CA GLY A 239 -5.88 -8.31 -2.27
C GLY A 239 -6.78 -8.08 -1.07
N VAL A 240 -6.40 -8.68 0.06
CA VAL A 240 -7.18 -8.69 1.29
C VAL A 240 -6.44 -7.92 2.38
N VAL A 241 -7.13 -7.01 3.01
CA VAL A 241 -6.61 -6.18 4.10
C VAL A 241 -7.50 -6.37 5.32
N ASP A 242 -6.94 -6.91 6.39
CA ASP A 242 -7.58 -6.93 7.69
C ASP A 242 -7.45 -5.55 8.34
N CYS A 243 -8.53 -5.01 8.84
CA CYS A 243 -8.58 -3.69 9.45
C CYS A 243 -9.14 -3.79 10.87
N GLU A 244 -8.46 -3.20 11.83
CA GLU A 244 -8.96 -3.07 13.19
C GLU A 244 -8.92 -1.59 13.60
N LEU A 245 -10.10 -0.99 13.80
CA LEU A 245 -10.21 0.39 14.27
C LEU A 245 -10.03 0.43 15.79
N ALA A 246 -8.99 1.12 16.25
CA ALA A 246 -8.62 1.27 17.65
C ALA A 246 -8.54 2.77 18.03
N GLY A 247 -9.70 3.39 18.26
CA GLY A 247 -9.80 4.83 18.52
C GLY A 247 -9.45 5.64 17.28
N ASP A 248 -8.38 6.43 17.35
CA ASP A 248 -7.83 7.24 16.26
C ASP A 248 -6.77 6.50 15.41
N ARG A 249 -6.61 5.19 15.64
CA ARG A 249 -5.66 4.34 14.93
C ARG A 249 -6.36 3.25 14.16
N VAL A 250 -5.74 2.81 13.07
CA VAL A 250 -6.13 1.63 12.30
C VAL A 250 -4.96 0.67 12.25
N LEU A 251 -5.19 -0.54 12.76
CA LEU A 251 -4.26 -1.64 12.59
C LEU A 251 -4.59 -2.34 11.27
N LEU A 252 -3.67 -2.25 10.30
CA LEU A 252 -3.78 -2.94 9.03
C LEU A 252 -3.03 -4.26 9.08
N GLY A 253 -3.72 -5.33 8.74
CA GLY A 253 -3.17 -6.68 8.65
C GLY A 253 -3.13 -7.18 7.22
N GLY A 254 -2.14 -8.00 6.89
CA GLY A 254 -2.06 -8.63 5.58
C GLY A 254 -0.98 -9.70 5.51
N HIS A 255 -1.01 -10.46 4.43
CA HIS A 255 0.01 -11.47 4.12
C HIS A 255 0.96 -10.96 3.05
N ALA A 256 2.09 -11.63 2.89
CA ALA A 256 3.04 -11.34 1.85
C ALA A 256 3.64 -12.63 1.29
N VAL A 257 3.96 -12.60 -0.01
CA VAL A 257 4.58 -13.72 -0.72
C VAL A 257 5.75 -13.20 -1.54
N THR A 258 6.94 -13.77 -1.33
CA THR A 258 8.10 -13.49 -2.19
C THR A 258 7.93 -14.20 -3.53
N VAL A 259 8.02 -13.46 -4.62
CA VAL A 259 7.86 -14.00 -5.98
C VAL A 259 9.16 -14.03 -6.77
N LEU A 260 10.08 -13.11 -6.50
CA LEU A 260 11.40 -13.08 -7.14
C LEU A 260 12.47 -12.76 -6.09
N ALA A 261 13.66 -13.34 -6.29
CA ALA A 261 14.86 -12.98 -5.57
C ALA A 261 16.02 -12.83 -6.56
N GLY A 262 16.86 -11.83 -6.35
CA GLY A 262 17.97 -11.55 -7.25
C GLY A 262 18.97 -10.56 -6.68
N GLU A 263 19.80 -10.00 -7.55
CA GLU A 263 20.86 -9.06 -7.20
C GLU A 263 20.85 -7.86 -8.13
N VAL A 264 20.94 -6.67 -7.55
CA VAL A 264 21.21 -5.44 -8.30
C VAL A 264 22.72 -5.36 -8.52
N LEU A 265 23.15 -5.44 -9.78
CA LEU A 265 24.57 -5.43 -10.18
C LEU A 265 25.13 -4.01 -10.29
N ALA A 266 24.28 -3.01 -10.53
CA ALA A 266 24.66 -1.60 -10.60
C ALA A 266 24.75 -1.03 -9.18
N THR A 267 25.87 -1.23 -8.49
CA THR A 267 26.07 -0.75 -7.11
C THR A 267 26.26 0.75 -7.05
N PRO A 268 25.94 1.40 -5.89
CA PRO A 268 26.23 2.81 -5.70
C PRO A 268 27.72 3.08 -5.88
N THR A 269 28.08 4.03 -6.74
CA THR A 269 29.47 4.48 -6.86
C THR A 269 29.81 5.42 -5.70
N GLY A 270 30.78 5.04 -4.85
CA GLY A 270 31.32 5.94 -3.83
C GLY A 270 30.84 5.69 -2.39
N ALA A 271 30.53 4.44 -2.00
CA ALA A 271 30.44 4.07 -0.59
C ALA A 271 31.80 3.64 -0.05
#